data_c7101933bc816f6d4d08a27e294a5cda
#
_entry.id   c7101933bc816f6d4d08a27e294a5cda
#
_cell.length_a   1.000
_cell.length_b   1.000
_cell.length_c   1.000
_cell.angle_alpha   90.00
_cell.angle_beta   90.00
_cell.angle_gamma   90.00
#
_symmetry.space_group_name_H-M   'P 1'
#
loop_
_entity.id
_entity.type
_entity.pdbx_description
1 polymer ?
#
loop_
_entity_poly.entity_id
_entity_poly.type
_entity_poly.pdbx_seq_one_letter_code
_entity_poly.pdbx_strand_id
1 'polypeptide(L)'
;MPNVGIIDGEIPQSDRDVGSEYRLTVATILVKRAVAAMFPTITTIGGWRSSSKISVSDHPHGKGLDVMISNYRDPAQIALGDAICDWLIANHEVLKIKYLIWRQQSWSPQRPYWRPMADRGSDTDNHFDHVHISVLE
;
A
#
# COMPACT_ATOMS: atom_id res chain seq x y z
N MET A 1 -16.14 -2.19 5.42
CA MET A 1 -15.52 -3.50 5.75
C MET A 1 -14.83 -3.41 7.09
N PRO A 2 -15.20 -4.22 8.02
CA PRO A 2 -14.50 -4.25 9.29
C PRO A 2 -13.05 -4.75 9.11
N ASN A 3 -12.16 -4.36 10.04
CA ASN A 3 -10.80 -4.83 10.06
C ASN A 3 -10.76 -6.27 10.54
N VAL A 4 -10.96 -7.19 9.60
CA VAL A 4 -10.95 -8.62 9.90
C VAL A 4 -9.53 -9.12 9.73
N GLY A 5 -9.00 -9.76 10.77
CA GLY A 5 -7.69 -10.40 10.69
C GLY A 5 -7.71 -11.55 9.68
N ILE A 6 -6.52 -11.93 9.24
CA ILE A 6 -6.36 -13.09 8.35
C ILE A 6 -6.54 -14.35 9.16
N ILE A 7 -7.53 -15.15 8.80
CA ILE A 7 -7.90 -16.38 9.53
C ILE A 7 -6.95 -17.50 9.13
N ASP A 8 -6.43 -18.24 10.13
CA ASP A 8 -5.55 -19.40 9.95
C ASP A 8 -4.28 -19.09 9.16
N GLY A 9 -3.86 -17.82 9.13
CA GLY A 9 -2.69 -17.40 8.38
C GLY A 9 -2.85 -17.43 6.86
N GLU A 10 -4.03 -17.71 6.36
CA GLU A 10 -4.30 -17.69 4.93
C GLU A 10 -4.48 -16.26 4.44
N ILE A 11 -3.53 -15.80 3.63
CA ILE A 11 -3.62 -14.48 3.01
C ILE A 11 -4.59 -14.58 1.84
N PRO A 12 -5.70 -13.79 1.83
CA PRO A 12 -6.60 -13.79 0.69
C PRO A 12 -5.85 -13.33 -0.56
N GLN A 13 -6.14 -13.95 -1.69
CA GLN A 13 -5.43 -13.68 -2.94
C GLN A 13 -6.43 -13.50 -4.08
N SER A 14 -6.12 -12.56 -4.97
CA SER A 14 -6.83 -12.41 -6.24
C SER A 14 -5.81 -12.35 -7.36
N ASP A 15 -6.08 -13.06 -8.45
CA ASP A 15 -5.28 -13.00 -9.68
C ASP A 15 -5.79 -11.94 -10.66
N ARG A 16 -6.75 -11.13 -10.24
CA ARG A 16 -7.29 -10.04 -11.04
C ARG A 16 -6.15 -9.11 -11.48
N ASP A 17 -6.14 -8.72 -12.75
CA ASP A 17 -5.11 -7.82 -13.27
C ASP A 17 -5.33 -6.40 -12.76
N VAL A 18 -4.49 -5.99 -11.83
CA VAL A 18 -4.46 -4.63 -11.29
C VAL A 18 -3.11 -3.95 -11.53
N GLY A 19 -2.20 -4.62 -12.22
CA GLY A 19 -0.88 -4.08 -12.54
C GLY A 19 0.18 -5.16 -12.66
N SER A 20 1.34 -4.77 -13.19
CA SER A 20 2.46 -5.68 -13.43
C SER A 20 3.05 -6.22 -12.12
N GLU A 21 3.47 -7.47 -12.15
CA GLU A 21 4.24 -8.10 -11.06
C GLU A 21 5.73 -8.23 -11.41
N TYR A 22 6.13 -7.62 -12.51
CA TYR A 22 7.51 -7.67 -12.99
C TYR A 22 8.46 -7.17 -11.91
N ARG A 23 9.48 -7.96 -11.61
CA ARG A 23 10.52 -7.69 -10.60
C ARG A 23 10.02 -7.47 -9.17
N LEU A 24 8.77 -7.77 -8.87
CA LEU A 24 8.31 -7.76 -7.48
C LEU A 24 8.82 -8.99 -6.75
N THR A 25 9.15 -8.83 -5.46
CA THR A 25 9.45 -9.98 -4.61
C THR A 25 8.20 -10.82 -4.37
N VAL A 26 8.37 -12.07 -3.99
CA VAL A 26 7.23 -12.95 -3.67
C VAL A 26 6.35 -12.34 -2.57
N ALA A 27 6.97 -11.81 -1.51
CA ALA A 27 6.22 -11.17 -0.43
C ALA A 27 5.42 -9.97 -0.91
N THR A 28 5.98 -9.17 -1.83
CA THR A 28 5.29 -8.00 -2.39
C THR A 28 4.12 -8.42 -3.28
N ILE A 29 4.28 -9.48 -4.08
CA ILE A 29 3.18 -10.03 -4.89
C ILE A 29 2.03 -10.50 -4.00
N LEU A 30 2.33 -11.14 -2.87
CA LEU A 30 1.31 -11.59 -1.93
C LEU A 30 0.52 -10.41 -1.37
N VAL A 31 1.18 -9.32 -1.00
CA VAL A 31 0.50 -8.10 -0.52
C VAL A 31 -0.35 -7.48 -1.61
N LYS A 32 0.18 -7.35 -2.83
CA LYS A 32 -0.56 -6.81 -3.98
C LYS A 32 -1.86 -7.60 -4.20
N ARG A 33 -1.76 -8.91 -4.27
CA ARG A 33 -2.91 -9.79 -4.51
C ARG A 33 -3.89 -9.81 -3.35
N ALA A 34 -3.40 -9.64 -2.12
CA ALA A 34 -4.25 -9.54 -0.94
C ALA A 34 -5.10 -8.26 -0.97
N VAL A 35 -4.49 -7.12 -1.29
CA VAL A 35 -5.22 -5.85 -1.44
C VAL A 35 -6.27 -5.96 -2.55
N ALA A 36 -5.90 -6.55 -3.68
CA ALA A 36 -6.84 -6.76 -4.80
C ALA A 36 -8.03 -7.64 -4.40
N ALA A 37 -7.80 -8.64 -3.54
CA ALA A 37 -8.86 -9.52 -3.06
C ALA A 37 -9.79 -8.82 -2.07
N MET A 38 -9.22 -8.06 -1.13
CA MET A 38 -9.98 -7.41 -0.07
C MET A 38 -10.69 -6.13 -0.50
N PHE A 39 -10.17 -5.46 -1.52
CA PHE A 39 -10.69 -4.17 -1.99
C PHE A 39 -10.98 -4.22 -3.48
N PRO A 40 -12.09 -4.84 -3.88
CA PRO A 40 -12.38 -5.14 -5.29
C PRO A 40 -12.60 -3.89 -6.17
N THR A 41 -12.81 -2.72 -5.58
CA THR A 41 -12.93 -1.47 -6.35
C THR A 41 -11.56 -0.90 -6.75
N ILE A 42 -10.47 -1.39 -6.18
CA ILE A 42 -9.13 -1.00 -6.61
C ILE A 42 -8.84 -1.63 -7.97
N THR A 43 -8.42 -0.81 -8.94
CA THR A 43 -8.17 -1.24 -10.31
C THR A 43 -6.70 -1.13 -10.70
N THR A 44 -5.89 -0.35 -9.98
CA THR A 44 -4.50 -0.10 -10.35
C THR A 44 -3.61 -0.10 -9.11
N ILE A 45 -2.60 -0.96 -9.15
CA ILE A 45 -1.54 -1.02 -8.13
C ILE A 45 -0.21 -0.98 -8.88
N GLY A 46 0.52 0.14 -8.75
CA GLY A 46 1.86 0.29 -9.30
C GLY A 46 2.89 -0.46 -8.47
N GLY A 47 3.93 -0.97 -9.12
CA GLY A 47 4.94 -1.76 -8.45
C GLY A 47 6.35 -1.31 -8.80
N TRP A 48 7.12 -2.19 -9.44
CA TRP A 48 8.52 -1.93 -9.74
C TRP A 48 8.71 -0.72 -10.66
N ARG A 49 9.70 0.08 -10.31
CA ARG A 49 10.23 1.17 -11.15
C ARG A 49 11.75 1.14 -11.08
N SER A 50 12.42 1.44 -12.21
CA SER A 50 13.88 1.42 -12.28
C SER A 50 14.52 2.54 -11.46
N SER A 51 13.79 3.63 -11.19
CA SER A 51 14.30 4.78 -10.45
C SER A 51 13.16 5.46 -9.70
N SER A 52 13.53 6.28 -8.73
CA SER A 52 12.60 7.08 -7.93
C SER A 52 13.24 8.43 -7.63
N LYS A 53 12.41 9.45 -7.40
CA LYS A 53 12.87 10.77 -6.91
C LYS A 53 13.52 10.66 -5.54
N ILE A 54 13.20 9.60 -4.79
CA ILE A 54 13.68 9.36 -3.44
C ILE A 54 14.68 8.21 -3.46
N SER A 55 15.93 8.49 -3.08
CA SER A 55 17.02 7.51 -3.15
C SER A 55 16.82 6.27 -2.28
N VAL A 56 15.99 6.36 -1.24
CA VAL A 56 15.68 5.25 -0.34
C VAL A 56 14.39 4.51 -0.70
N SER A 57 13.84 4.77 -1.88
CA SER A 57 12.61 4.13 -2.33
C SER A 57 12.75 2.62 -2.44
N ASP A 58 11.69 1.89 -2.09
CA ASP A 58 11.61 0.44 -2.21
C ASP A 58 11.14 -0.04 -3.58
N HIS A 59 10.63 0.85 -4.46
CA HIS A 59 10.17 0.49 -5.80
C HIS A 59 11.26 -0.16 -6.67
N PRO A 60 12.50 0.38 -6.74
CA PRO A 60 13.56 -0.24 -7.54
C PRO A 60 13.99 -1.62 -7.02
N HIS A 61 13.67 -1.95 -5.79
CA HIS A 61 13.99 -3.25 -5.18
C HIS A 61 12.84 -4.26 -5.26
N GLY A 62 11.73 -3.90 -5.89
CA GLY A 62 10.55 -4.75 -6.00
C GLY A 62 9.76 -4.90 -4.70
N LYS A 63 9.93 -3.97 -3.76
CA LYS A 63 9.32 -4.01 -2.42
C LYS A 63 8.36 -2.86 -2.16
N GLY A 64 8.04 -2.07 -3.16
CA GLY A 64 7.12 -0.94 -3.06
C GLY A 64 5.90 -1.13 -3.93
N LEU A 65 4.73 -0.79 -3.39
CA LEU A 65 3.45 -0.79 -4.10
C LEU A 65 2.76 0.55 -3.92
N ASP A 66 2.11 1.03 -4.98
CA ASP A 66 1.26 2.21 -4.94
C ASP A 66 -0.16 1.81 -5.30
N VAL A 67 -1.03 1.76 -4.31
CA VAL A 67 -2.45 1.47 -4.51
C VAL A 67 -3.14 2.77 -4.89
N MET A 68 -3.53 2.90 -6.16
CA MET A 68 -4.09 4.15 -6.68
C MET A 68 -5.53 4.33 -6.21
N ILE A 69 -5.83 5.52 -5.69
CA ILE A 69 -7.14 5.90 -5.20
C ILE A 69 -7.77 6.89 -6.18
N SER A 70 -8.74 6.43 -6.97
CA SER A 70 -9.47 7.29 -7.91
C SER A 70 -10.27 8.33 -7.15
N ASN A 71 -10.41 9.54 -7.71
CA ASN A 71 -11.18 10.63 -7.10
C ASN A 71 -10.78 10.85 -5.63
N TYR A 72 -9.50 10.91 -5.37
CA TYR A 72 -8.92 10.91 -4.01
C TYR A 72 -9.31 12.12 -3.14
N ARG A 73 -10.02 13.09 -3.67
CA ARG A 73 -10.58 14.21 -2.89
C ARG A 73 -12.01 13.95 -2.43
N ASP A 74 -12.66 12.92 -2.99
CA ASP A 74 -13.99 12.51 -2.56
C ASP A 74 -13.90 11.85 -1.17
N PRO A 75 -14.72 12.28 -0.19
CA PRO A 75 -14.71 11.68 1.15
C PRO A 75 -14.86 10.16 1.15
N ALA A 76 -15.66 9.58 0.24
CA ALA A 76 -15.81 8.13 0.15
C ALA A 76 -14.52 7.44 -0.29
N GLN A 77 -13.74 8.08 -1.17
CA GLN A 77 -12.46 7.54 -1.64
C GLN A 77 -11.37 7.72 -0.58
N ILE A 78 -11.40 8.81 0.17
CA ILE A 78 -10.51 8.96 1.33
C ILE A 78 -10.79 7.86 2.35
N ALA A 79 -12.06 7.57 2.62
CA ALA A 79 -12.44 6.47 3.52
C ALA A 79 -11.96 5.11 3.00
N LEU A 80 -11.96 4.88 1.68
CA LEU A 80 -11.40 3.67 1.08
C LEU A 80 -9.90 3.56 1.37
N GLY A 81 -9.15 4.63 1.17
CA GLY A 81 -7.71 4.65 1.49
C GLY A 81 -7.46 4.39 2.97
N ASP A 82 -8.25 5.01 3.85
CA ASP A 82 -8.18 4.76 5.29
C ASP A 82 -8.44 3.29 5.62
N ALA A 83 -9.47 2.69 5.01
CA ALA A 83 -9.81 1.28 5.24
C ALA A 83 -8.70 0.34 4.77
N ILE A 84 -8.06 0.63 3.64
CA ILE A 84 -6.92 -0.13 3.14
C ILE A 84 -5.78 -0.08 4.16
N CYS A 85 -5.44 1.11 4.65
CA CYS A 85 -4.39 1.28 5.66
C CYS A 85 -4.73 0.53 6.94
N ASP A 86 -5.96 0.65 7.44
CA ASP A 86 -6.38 -0.02 8.67
C ASP A 86 -6.25 -1.54 8.54
N TRP A 87 -6.65 -2.11 7.40
CA TRP A 87 -6.53 -3.54 7.17
C TRP A 87 -5.06 -3.99 7.09
N LEU A 88 -4.21 -3.20 6.42
CA LEU A 88 -2.78 -3.49 6.34
C LEU A 88 -2.12 -3.43 7.72
N ILE A 89 -2.48 -2.45 8.53
CA ILE A 89 -1.96 -2.31 9.90
C ILE A 89 -2.40 -3.49 10.76
N ALA A 90 -3.67 -3.89 10.69
CA ALA A 90 -4.20 -5.01 11.45
C ALA A 90 -3.50 -6.34 11.12
N ASN A 91 -2.95 -6.46 9.92
CA ASN A 91 -2.33 -7.69 9.41
C ASN A 91 -0.84 -7.50 9.07
N HIS A 92 -0.19 -6.49 9.65
CA HIS A 92 1.14 -6.09 9.20
C HIS A 92 2.20 -7.18 9.37
N GLU A 93 2.09 -8.05 10.38
CA GLU A 93 3.08 -9.10 10.61
C GLU A 93 3.03 -10.16 9.51
N VAL A 94 1.86 -10.72 9.24
CA VAL A 94 1.72 -11.77 8.21
C VAL A 94 1.98 -11.22 6.82
N LEU A 95 1.66 -9.94 6.57
CA LEU A 95 1.90 -9.27 5.30
C LEU A 95 3.31 -8.70 5.19
N LYS A 96 4.10 -8.73 6.27
CA LYS A 96 5.48 -8.24 6.29
C LYS A 96 5.60 -6.76 5.90
N ILE A 97 4.67 -5.95 6.40
CA ILE A 97 4.66 -4.53 6.11
C ILE A 97 5.84 -3.84 6.81
N LYS A 98 6.61 -3.09 6.02
CA LYS A 98 7.73 -2.29 6.52
C LYS A 98 7.24 -0.91 6.95
N TYR A 99 6.51 -0.21 6.08
CA TYR A 99 5.85 1.06 6.41
C TYR A 99 4.76 1.36 5.37
N LEU A 100 3.89 2.30 5.73
CA LEU A 100 2.85 2.85 4.86
C LEU A 100 3.00 4.36 4.77
N ILE A 101 2.62 4.93 3.62
CA ILE A 101 2.47 6.38 3.47
C ILE A 101 1.09 6.63 2.88
N TRP A 102 0.33 7.52 3.51
CA TRP A 102 -1.00 7.92 3.07
C TRP A 102 -1.32 9.32 3.58
N ARG A 103 -1.75 10.19 2.66
CA ARG A 103 -2.19 11.57 2.96
C ARG A 103 -1.17 12.35 3.79
N GLN A 104 0.08 12.39 3.30
CA GLN A 104 1.19 13.14 3.90
C GLN A 104 1.54 12.67 5.32
N GLN A 105 1.24 11.40 5.62
CA GLN A 105 1.60 10.78 6.89
C GLN A 105 2.21 9.40 6.65
N SER A 106 3.07 8.97 7.54
CA SER A 106 3.68 7.64 7.50
C SER A 106 3.38 6.85 8.77
N TRP A 107 3.34 5.53 8.61
CA TRP A 107 3.13 4.59 9.70
C TRP A 107 4.11 3.43 9.56
N SER A 108 4.64 2.92 10.66
CA SER A 108 5.46 1.69 10.66
C SER A 108 5.22 0.88 11.93
N PRO A 109 5.51 -0.44 11.90
CA PRO A 109 5.39 -1.26 13.12
C PRO A 109 6.29 -0.80 14.27
N GLN A 110 7.46 -0.21 13.97
CA GLN A 110 8.39 0.30 14.99
C GLN A 110 7.89 1.59 15.62
N ARG A 111 7.09 2.36 14.89
CA ARG A 111 6.42 3.58 15.34
C ARG A 111 4.95 3.48 14.96
N PRO A 112 4.14 2.74 15.73
CA PRO A 112 2.80 2.34 15.31
C PRO A 112 1.77 3.47 15.49
N TYR A 113 2.06 4.61 14.94
CA TYR A 113 1.18 5.78 14.90
C TYR A 113 1.48 6.61 13.66
N TRP A 114 0.46 7.29 13.14
CA TRP A 114 0.62 8.15 11.97
C TRP A 114 1.41 9.39 12.32
N ARG A 115 2.44 9.70 11.54
CA ARG A 115 3.34 10.83 11.73
C ARG A 115 3.29 11.72 10.49
N PRO A 116 3.13 13.05 10.67
CA PRO A 116 3.15 13.96 9.53
C PRO A 116 4.50 13.94 8.82
N MET A 117 4.46 14.09 7.50
CA MET A 117 5.64 14.19 6.64
C MET A 117 5.73 15.60 6.08
N ALA A 118 6.94 16.02 5.72
CA ALA A 118 7.17 17.29 5.05
C ALA A 118 6.41 17.37 3.72
N ASP A 119 5.94 18.54 3.38
CA ASP A 119 5.30 18.81 2.09
C ASP A 119 6.32 18.65 0.96
N ARG A 120 6.03 17.74 0.02
CA ARG A 120 6.90 17.44 -1.12
C ARG A 120 6.48 18.15 -2.40
N GLY A 121 5.46 19.02 -2.34
CA GLY A 121 5.11 19.95 -3.41
C GLY A 121 3.96 19.55 -4.31
N SER A 122 3.54 18.29 -4.33
CA SER A 122 2.41 17.85 -5.16
C SER A 122 1.54 16.83 -4.42
N ASP A 123 0.31 16.66 -4.88
CA ASP A 123 -0.60 15.67 -4.30
C ASP A 123 -0.04 14.26 -4.43
N THR A 124 0.57 13.94 -5.57
CA THR A 124 1.18 12.63 -5.80
C THR A 124 2.36 12.40 -4.87
N ASP A 125 3.29 13.36 -4.80
CA ASP A 125 4.46 13.25 -3.93
C ASP A 125 4.09 13.23 -2.45
N ASN A 126 2.96 13.83 -2.07
CA ASN A 126 2.42 13.81 -0.72
C ASN A 126 1.48 12.63 -0.45
N HIS A 127 1.32 11.72 -1.40
CA HIS A 127 0.52 10.50 -1.25
C HIS A 127 -0.96 10.78 -0.93
N PHE A 128 -1.54 11.81 -1.56
CA PHE A 128 -2.99 12.05 -1.49
C PHE A 128 -3.77 11.18 -2.47
N ASP A 129 -3.15 10.75 -3.57
CA ASP A 129 -3.79 9.99 -4.65
C ASP A 129 -3.47 8.49 -4.61
N HIS A 130 -2.69 8.03 -3.65
CA HIS A 130 -2.37 6.61 -3.51
C HIS A 130 -1.89 6.26 -2.11
N VAL A 131 -2.10 5.00 -1.74
CA VAL A 131 -1.49 4.41 -0.55
C VAL A 131 -0.18 3.75 -0.98
N HIS A 132 0.94 4.21 -0.43
CA HIS A 132 2.23 3.54 -0.62
C HIS A 132 2.41 2.46 0.43
N ILE A 133 2.82 1.28 -0.02
CA ILE A 133 3.12 0.14 0.84
C ILE A 133 4.55 -0.29 0.59
N SER A 134 5.38 -0.30 1.63
CA SER A 134 6.70 -0.94 1.58
C SER A 134 6.67 -2.25 2.33
N VAL A 135 7.29 -3.27 1.74
CA VAL A 135 7.32 -4.65 2.24
C VAL A 135 8.76 -4.99 2.66
N LEU A 136 8.90 -5.79 3.73
CA LEU A 136 10.22 -6.11 4.30
C LEU A 136 11.07 -7.00 3.39
N GLU A 137 10.44 -7.92 2.61
CA GLU A 137 11.17 -8.91 1.80
C GLU A 137 10.87 -8.79 0.32
#